data_8d89b52e78f8453d8683d200b4de362c
#
_entry.id   8d89b52e78f8453d8683d200b4de362c
#
_cell.length_a   1.000
_cell.length_b   1.000
_cell.length_c   1.000
_cell.angle_alpha   90.00
_cell.angle_beta   90.00
_cell.angle_gamma   90.00
#
_symmetry.space_group_name_H-M   'P 1'
#
loop_
_entity.id
_entity.type
_entity.pdbx_description
1 polymer ?
#
loop_
_entity_poly.entity_id
_entity_poly.type
_entity_poly.pdbx_seq_one_letter_code
_entity_poly.pdbx_strand_id
1 'polypeptide(L)'
;MKIQITLKCPRCQGQNIKKNGYSGNRKQKYFYKDCCRNFIGDHNLTYKGCHSKADEQVWKMTVRGCGIRDIVAITGYSKDKVQAALKRHEFEPFPKQKHYPTLEIDEFWTFVGNKSNKVWLVYAYHRESGEIVAYVWGKRDLATARALKRRLKELRVTYDRIATDDWAAFLNVFSNEEWHLVGKQHTVGIEGNNCRLRHKVRRAFRKTCCFSKSMFYHKKVFDLALFDIHFGIV
;
A
#
# COMPACT_ATOMS: atom_id res chain seq x y z
N MET A 1 -19.15 5.79 -36.78
CA MET A 1 -18.00 4.96 -37.22
C MET A 1 -18.34 3.49 -36.94
N LYS A 2 -18.41 2.62 -37.96
CA LYS A 2 -18.62 1.17 -37.76
C LYS A 2 -17.26 0.49 -37.76
N ILE A 3 -16.87 -0.12 -36.66
CA ILE A 3 -15.63 -0.90 -36.57
C ILE A 3 -15.98 -2.36 -36.90
N GLN A 4 -15.38 -2.90 -37.95
CA GLN A 4 -15.52 -4.29 -38.32
C GLN A 4 -14.42 -5.10 -37.66
N ILE A 5 -14.80 -6.04 -36.77
CA ILE A 5 -13.87 -6.88 -36.02
C ILE A 5 -13.98 -8.29 -36.56
N THR A 6 -12.86 -8.82 -37.05
CA THR A 6 -12.77 -10.24 -37.43
C THR A 6 -12.61 -11.09 -36.17
N LEU A 7 -13.62 -11.90 -35.88
CA LEU A 7 -13.56 -12.83 -34.76
C LEU A 7 -12.59 -13.97 -35.03
N LYS A 8 -11.71 -14.24 -34.05
CA LYS A 8 -10.78 -15.37 -34.09
C LYS A 8 -10.89 -16.18 -32.80
N CYS A 9 -10.63 -17.47 -32.87
CA CYS A 9 -10.56 -18.31 -31.68
C CYS A 9 -9.42 -17.82 -30.75
N PRO A 10 -9.66 -17.57 -29.49
CA PRO A 10 -8.61 -17.07 -28.57
C PRO A 10 -7.50 -18.10 -28.28
N ARG A 11 -7.69 -19.37 -28.64
CA ARG A 11 -6.71 -20.44 -28.45
C ARG A 11 -5.80 -20.67 -29.65
N CYS A 12 -6.38 -20.81 -30.84
CA CYS A 12 -5.63 -21.20 -32.06
C CYS A 12 -5.69 -20.14 -33.15
N GLN A 13 -6.32 -18.99 -32.91
CA GLN A 13 -6.50 -17.86 -33.84
C GLN A 13 -7.27 -18.21 -35.14
N GLY A 14 -7.84 -19.40 -35.23
CA GLY A 14 -8.63 -19.84 -36.39
C GLY A 14 -9.96 -19.10 -36.53
N GLN A 15 -10.55 -19.13 -37.73
CA GLN A 15 -11.74 -18.35 -38.10
C GLN A 15 -13.00 -19.22 -38.33
N ASN A 16 -12.89 -20.56 -38.23
CA ASN A 16 -14.02 -21.48 -38.41
C ASN A 16 -15.01 -21.45 -37.24
N ILE A 17 -15.72 -20.32 -37.11
CA ILE A 17 -16.53 -19.96 -35.94
C ILE A 17 -18.00 -20.00 -36.27
N LYS A 18 -18.84 -20.53 -35.40
CA LYS A 18 -20.31 -20.43 -35.45
C LYS A 18 -20.86 -19.75 -34.20
N LYS A 19 -22.01 -19.07 -34.32
CA LYS A 19 -22.77 -18.57 -33.17
C LYS A 19 -23.29 -19.74 -32.35
N ASN A 20 -23.21 -19.66 -31.02
CA ASN A 20 -23.62 -20.72 -30.09
C ASN A 20 -24.39 -20.14 -28.90
N GLY A 21 -25.54 -19.51 -29.19
CA GLY A 21 -26.43 -18.94 -28.17
C GLY A 21 -25.81 -17.76 -27.39
N TYR A 22 -26.42 -17.48 -26.25
CA TYR A 22 -26.02 -16.35 -25.38
C TYR A 22 -25.58 -16.85 -24.02
N SER A 23 -24.73 -16.09 -23.35
CA SER A 23 -24.41 -16.28 -21.94
C SER A 23 -25.50 -15.71 -21.03
N GLY A 24 -25.53 -16.05 -19.76
CA GLY A 24 -26.50 -15.53 -18.79
C GLY A 24 -26.55 -13.99 -18.69
N ASN A 25 -25.48 -13.29 -19.05
CA ASN A 25 -25.40 -11.84 -19.17
C ASN A 25 -25.71 -11.31 -20.59
N ARG A 26 -26.43 -12.08 -21.39
CA ARG A 26 -26.88 -11.77 -22.78
C ARG A 26 -25.76 -11.47 -23.78
N LYS A 27 -24.52 -11.89 -23.52
CA LYS A 27 -23.43 -11.79 -24.50
C LYS A 27 -23.46 -12.96 -25.47
N GLN A 28 -23.23 -12.69 -26.78
CA GLN A 28 -23.17 -13.71 -27.81
C GLN A 28 -22.01 -14.66 -27.57
N LYS A 29 -22.29 -15.96 -27.45
CA LYS A 29 -21.30 -17.03 -27.45
C LYS A 29 -21.01 -17.48 -28.88
N TYR A 30 -19.78 -17.91 -29.07
CA TYR A 30 -19.30 -18.50 -30.31
C TYR A 30 -18.65 -19.85 -30.02
N PHE A 31 -18.76 -20.76 -30.98
CA PHE A 31 -18.14 -22.07 -30.94
C PHE A 31 -17.13 -22.16 -32.10
N TYR A 32 -15.90 -22.49 -31.81
CA TYR A 32 -14.90 -22.78 -32.82
C TYR A 32 -14.84 -24.25 -33.11
N LYS A 33 -15.04 -24.64 -34.38
CA LYS A 33 -15.28 -26.03 -34.77
C LYS A 33 -14.05 -26.92 -34.66
N ASP A 34 -12.87 -26.43 -35.03
CA ASP A 34 -11.67 -27.25 -35.16
C ASP A 34 -11.06 -27.62 -33.79
N CYS A 35 -11.11 -26.75 -32.78
CA CYS A 35 -10.65 -27.07 -31.44
C CYS A 35 -11.79 -27.20 -30.40
N CYS A 36 -13.03 -27.29 -30.84
CA CYS A 36 -14.23 -27.52 -30.03
C CYS A 36 -14.40 -26.57 -28.83
N ARG A 37 -14.04 -25.31 -28.99
CA ARG A 37 -14.03 -24.34 -27.89
C ARG A 37 -15.15 -23.32 -27.97
N ASN A 38 -15.85 -23.10 -26.86
CA ASN A 38 -16.76 -21.97 -26.70
C ASN A 38 -16.06 -20.74 -26.16
N PHE A 39 -16.42 -19.55 -26.66
CA PHE A 39 -15.88 -18.26 -26.20
C PHE A 39 -16.90 -17.14 -26.45
N ILE A 40 -16.64 -15.95 -25.88
CA ILE A 40 -17.44 -14.75 -26.08
C ILE A 40 -16.67 -13.83 -27.04
N GLY A 41 -17.34 -13.35 -28.09
CA GLY A 41 -16.69 -12.69 -29.22
C GLY A 41 -16.05 -11.31 -28.93
N ASP A 42 -16.47 -10.66 -27.87
CA ASP A 42 -15.92 -9.37 -27.43
C ASP A 42 -14.78 -9.49 -26.40
N HIS A 43 -14.21 -10.67 -26.28
CA HIS A 43 -13.23 -11.03 -25.26
C HIS A 43 -12.04 -10.06 -25.16
N ASN A 44 -11.53 -9.62 -26.31
CA ASN A 44 -10.40 -8.69 -26.35
C ASN A 44 -10.78 -7.22 -26.06
N LEU A 45 -12.05 -6.85 -26.23
CA LEU A 45 -12.53 -5.48 -26.09
C LEU A 45 -13.16 -5.22 -24.71
N THR A 46 -13.88 -6.20 -24.16
CA THR A 46 -14.70 -6.00 -22.95
C THR A 46 -14.33 -6.91 -21.78
N TYR A 47 -13.68 -8.03 -22.04
CA TYR A 47 -13.29 -8.96 -20.98
C TYR A 47 -11.95 -8.54 -20.36
N LYS A 48 -12.04 -7.87 -19.24
CA LYS A 48 -10.88 -7.50 -18.39
C LYS A 48 -10.70 -8.49 -17.23
N GLY A 49 -10.90 -9.80 -17.50
CA GLY A 49 -10.89 -10.85 -16.47
C GLY A 49 -9.54 -11.02 -15.77
N CYS A 50 -8.92 -12.18 -15.94
CA CYS A 50 -7.69 -12.57 -15.24
C CYS A 50 -6.45 -11.71 -15.56
N HIS A 51 -6.46 -10.94 -16.65
CA HIS A 51 -5.37 -10.01 -17.01
C HIS A 51 -5.67 -8.55 -16.66
N SER A 52 -6.70 -8.29 -15.85
CA SER A 52 -6.98 -6.93 -15.43
C SER A 52 -5.89 -6.45 -14.46
N LYS A 53 -5.25 -5.32 -14.76
CA LYS A 53 -4.38 -4.60 -13.83
C LYS A 53 -5.14 -3.93 -12.69
N ALA A 54 -6.29 -4.50 -12.29
CA ALA A 54 -7.19 -3.90 -11.32
C ALA A 54 -6.52 -3.69 -9.96
N ASP A 55 -5.74 -4.66 -9.50
CA ASP A 55 -5.04 -4.55 -8.23
C ASP A 55 -4.00 -3.43 -8.29
N GLU A 56 -3.20 -3.37 -9.35
CA GLU A 56 -2.22 -2.29 -9.58
C GLU A 56 -2.90 -0.92 -9.65
N GLN A 57 -4.04 -0.80 -10.34
CA GLN A 57 -4.81 0.44 -10.40
C GLN A 57 -5.32 0.86 -9.01
N VAL A 58 -5.83 -0.09 -8.22
CA VAL A 58 -6.28 0.17 -6.85
C VAL A 58 -5.12 0.65 -5.98
N TRP A 59 -3.93 0.04 -6.08
CA TRP A 59 -2.76 0.45 -5.31
C TRP A 59 -2.29 1.85 -5.70
N LYS A 60 -2.15 2.12 -6.99
CA LYS A 60 -1.77 3.44 -7.52
C LYS A 60 -2.71 4.55 -7.04
N MET A 61 -4.01 4.32 -7.14
CA MET A 61 -5.02 5.28 -6.64
C MET A 61 -4.95 5.46 -5.13
N THR A 62 -4.73 4.37 -4.39
CA THR A 62 -4.64 4.41 -2.92
C THR A 62 -3.47 5.27 -2.46
N VAL A 63 -2.27 5.09 -3.04
CA VAL A 63 -1.08 5.91 -2.67
C VAL A 63 -1.14 7.34 -3.21
N ARG A 64 -2.12 7.65 -4.06
CA ARG A 64 -2.47 9.02 -4.48
C ARG A 64 -3.57 9.63 -3.60
N GLY A 65 -3.91 9.00 -2.49
CA GLY A 65 -4.86 9.50 -1.50
C GLY A 65 -6.33 9.17 -1.79
N CYS A 66 -6.64 8.38 -2.83
CA CYS A 66 -8.02 7.97 -3.10
C CYS A 66 -8.52 7.02 -2.00
N GLY A 67 -9.72 7.30 -1.49
CA GLY A 67 -10.43 6.38 -0.60
C GLY A 67 -11.08 5.23 -1.38
N ILE A 68 -11.53 4.18 -0.68
CA ILE A 68 -12.21 3.03 -1.32
C ILE A 68 -13.42 3.49 -2.15
N ARG A 69 -14.20 4.47 -1.65
CA ARG A 69 -15.37 4.99 -2.38
C ARG A 69 -14.98 5.77 -3.63
N ASP A 70 -13.90 6.54 -3.57
CA ASP A 70 -13.39 7.30 -4.71
C ASP A 70 -12.94 6.32 -5.81
N ILE A 71 -12.20 5.26 -5.43
CA ILE A 71 -11.74 4.22 -6.36
C ILE A 71 -12.94 3.51 -7.03
N VAL A 72 -13.97 3.16 -6.25
CA VAL A 72 -15.22 2.58 -6.79
C VAL A 72 -15.87 3.53 -7.81
N ALA A 73 -15.99 4.82 -7.47
CA ALA A 73 -16.62 5.82 -8.35
C ALA A 73 -15.83 6.04 -9.64
N ILE A 74 -14.49 6.08 -9.57
CA ILE A 74 -13.61 6.35 -10.72
C ILE A 74 -13.52 5.12 -11.64
N THR A 75 -13.40 3.91 -11.06
CA THR A 75 -13.10 2.70 -11.84
C THR A 75 -14.33 1.87 -12.23
N GLY A 76 -15.44 2.08 -11.53
CA GLY A 76 -16.63 1.21 -11.63
C GLY A 76 -16.43 -0.18 -11.00
N TYR A 77 -15.31 -0.42 -10.29
CA TYR A 77 -15.12 -1.69 -9.57
C TYR A 77 -16.05 -1.79 -8.38
N SER A 78 -16.48 -3.01 -8.05
CA SER A 78 -17.24 -3.23 -6.81
C SER A 78 -16.36 -2.90 -5.58
N LYS A 79 -17.00 -2.49 -4.48
CA LYS A 79 -16.33 -2.26 -3.21
C LYS A 79 -15.51 -3.47 -2.76
N ASP A 80 -16.08 -4.67 -2.93
CA ASP A 80 -15.42 -5.92 -2.52
C ASP A 80 -14.18 -6.21 -3.36
N LYS A 81 -14.20 -5.87 -4.66
CA LYS A 81 -13.03 -6.00 -5.52
C LYS A 81 -11.90 -5.07 -5.08
N VAL A 82 -12.21 -3.82 -4.74
CA VAL A 82 -11.23 -2.84 -4.23
C VAL A 82 -10.66 -3.30 -2.88
N GLN A 83 -11.52 -3.78 -1.98
CA GLN A 83 -11.09 -4.30 -0.69
C GLN A 83 -10.24 -5.57 -0.82
N ALA A 84 -10.60 -6.48 -1.73
CA ALA A 84 -9.84 -7.69 -2.02
C ALA A 84 -8.44 -7.38 -2.57
N ALA A 85 -8.31 -6.37 -3.43
CA ALA A 85 -7.01 -5.91 -3.94
C ALA A 85 -6.08 -5.40 -2.83
N LEU A 86 -6.62 -4.67 -1.85
CA LEU A 86 -5.87 -4.22 -0.68
C LEU A 86 -5.55 -5.34 0.32
N LYS A 87 -6.36 -6.40 0.37
CA LYS A 87 -6.19 -7.52 1.30
C LYS A 87 -5.17 -8.54 0.81
N ARG A 88 -5.16 -8.84 -0.49
CA ARG A 88 -4.40 -9.96 -1.09
C ARG A 88 -2.89 -9.85 -0.94
N HIS A 89 -2.36 -8.66 -0.88
CA HIS A 89 -0.92 -8.43 -0.83
C HIS A 89 -0.48 -7.89 0.52
N GLU A 90 0.67 -8.34 0.95
CA GLU A 90 1.37 -7.79 2.10
C GLU A 90 2.46 -6.85 1.59
N PHE A 91 2.31 -5.58 1.93
CA PHE A 91 3.25 -4.52 1.60
C PHE A 91 4.03 -4.18 2.85
N GLU A 92 5.14 -4.85 3.06
CA GLU A 92 6.03 -4.56 4.17
C GLU A 92 7.36 -4.07 3.59
N PRO A 93 7.77 -2.81 3.84
CA PRO A 93 9.11 -2.37 3.51
C PRO A 93 10.13 -3.14 4.34
N PHE A 94 11.21 -3.51 3.72
CA PHE A 94 12.34 -4.18 4.35
C PHE A 94 13.64 -3.41 4.05
N PRO A 95 14.64 -3.44 4.96
CA PRO A 95 15.89 -2.72 4.78
C PRO A 95 16.62 -3.13 3.50
N LYS A 96 17.03 -2.15 2.70
CA LYS A 96 17.88 -2.38 1.51
C LYS A 96 19.34 -2.60 1.88
N GLN A 97 19.73 -2.13 3.06
CA GLN A 97 21.08 -2.20 3.60
C GLN A 97 21.04 -2.84 4.98
N LYS A 98 22.16 -3.38 5.42
CA LYS A 98 22.29 -3.92 6.78
C LYS A 98 22.85 -2.92 7.78
N HIS A 99 23.53 -1.88 7.29
CA HIS A 99 24.16 -0.85 8.09
C HIS A 99 23.77 0.53 7.60
N TYR A 100 23.48 1.43 8.54
CA TYR A 100 23.06 2.81 8.30
C TYR A 100 23.89 3.78 9.16
N PRO A 101 24.47 4.86 8.57
CA PRO A 101 25.22 5.84 9.36
C PRO A 101 24.35 6.52 10.42
N THR A 102 23.13 6.89 10.07
CA THR A 102 22.18 7.53 10.99
C THR A 102 20.77 7.10 10.71
N LEU A 103 20.03 6.72 11.73
CA LEU A 103 18.59 6.46 11.66
C LEU A 103 17.83 7.52 12.45
N GLU A 104 16.87 8.17 11.81
CA GLU A 104 15.94 9.07 12.47
C GLU A 104 14.71 8.27 12.92
N ILE A 105 14.26 8.46 14.16
CA ILE A 105 13.10 7.77 14.74
C ILE A 105 12.09 8.82 15.22
N ASP A 106 10.83 8.62 14.87
CA ASP A 106 9.74 9.50 15.31
C ASP A 106 8.43 8.69 15.40
N GLU A 107 7.44 9.28 16.06
CA GLU A 107 6.11 8.73 16.10
C GLU A 107 5.12 9.54 15.27
N PHE A 108 4.29 8.82 14.54
CA PHE A 108 3.22 9.36 13.71
C PHE A 108 1.87 8.90 14.24
N TRP A 109 1.00 9.83 14.67
CA TRP A 109 -0.32 9.45 15.13
C TRP A 109 -1.43 9.67 14.10
N THR A 110 -2.38 8.78 14.15
CA THR A 110 -3.61 8.79 13.39
C THR A 110 -4.75 8.23 14.27
N PHE A 111 -5.93 7.96 13.70
CA PHE A 111 -7.04 7.39 14.44
C PHE A 111 -7.96 6.52 13.58
N VAL A 112 -8.73 5.64 14.23
CA VAL A 112 -9.71 4.78 13.58
C VAL A 112 -11.07 4.93 14.26
N GLY A 113 -12.11 5.21 13.49
CA GLY A 113 -13.48 5.44 13.97
C GLY A 113 -13.69 6.84 14.49
N ASN A 114 -13.05 7.19 15.58
CA ASN A 114 -13.09 8.52 16.19
C ASN A 114 -11.71 8.93 16.73
N LYS A 115 -11.53 10.21 17.05
CA LYS A 115 -10.25 10.79 17.48
C LYS A 115 -9.77 10.30 18.85
N SER A 116 -10.65 9.76 19.69
CA SER A 116 -10.24 9.17 20.97
C SER A 116 -9.51 7.84 20.76
N ASN A 117 -9.79 7.13 19.66
CA ASN A 117 -9.15 5.88 19.31
C ASN A 117 -7.86 6.14 18.49
N LYS A 118 -6.86 6.70 19.15
CA LYS A 118 -5.56 7.00 18.56
C LYS A 118 -4.77 5.73 18.26
N VAL A 119 -4.09 5.74 17.13
CA VAL A 119 -3.17 4.68 16.71
C VAL A 119 -1.85 5.33 16.36
N TRP A 120 -0.76 4.76 16.84
CA TRP A 120 0.58 5.30 16.64
C TRP A 120 1.39 4.37 15.76
N LEU A 121 2.06 4.96 14.79
CA LEU A 121 3.08 4.36 13.96
C LEU A 121 4.41 4.90 14.45
N VAL A 122 5.28 4.05 14.98
CA VAL A 122 6.65 4.41 15.34
C VAL A 122 7.57 3.77 14.33
N TYR A 123 8.46 4.55 13.70
CA TYR A 123 9.27 4.02 12.61
C TYR A 123 10.68 4.63 12.58
N ALA A 124 11.60 3.90 11.98
CA ALA A 124 12.98 4.31 11.72
C ALA A 124 13.13 4.66 10.23
N TYR A 125 13.74 5.80 9.97
CA TYR A 125 13.91 6.38 8.64
C TYR A 125 15.37 6.73 8.39
N HIS A 126 15.86 6.41 7.20
CA HIS A 126 17.17 6.84 6.74
C HIS A 126 17.01 8.00 5.75
N ARG A 127 17.48 9.18 6.16
CA ARG A 127 17.25 10.44 5.42
C ARG A 127 17.87 10.46 4.04
N GLU A 128 19.11 10.00 3.89
CA GLU A 128 19.86 10.11 2.64
C GLU A 128 19.27 9.24 1.53
N SER A 129 18.87 8.00 1.86
CA SER A 129 18.25 7.10 0.88
C SER A 129 16.74 7.24 0.78
N GLY A 130 16.08 7.98 1.69
CA GLY A 130 14.63 8.08 1.77
C GLY A 130 13.96 6.79 2.25
N GLU A 131 14.68 5.93 2.94
CA GLU A 131 14.30 4.55 3.23
C GLU A 131 13.59 4.42 4.56
N ILE A 132 12.48 3.70 4.58
CA ILE A 132 11.79 3.28 5.80
C ILE A 132 12.36 1.94 6.22
N VAL A 133 13.21 1.95 7.23
CA VAL A 133 14.03 0.80 7.63
C VAL A 133 13.26 -0.19 8.48
N ALA A 134 12.44 0.31 9.40
CA ALA A 134 11.57 -0.52 10.24
C ALA A 134 10.40 0.30 10.75
N TYR A 135 9.27 -0.35 11.06
CA TYR A 135 8.14 0.30 11.69
C TYR A 135 7.34 -0.66 12.58
N VAL A 136 6.62 -0.10 13.53
CA VAL A 136 5.71 -0.83 14.41
C VAL A 136 4.44 -0.01 14.66
N TRP A 137 3.32 -0.71 14.83
CA TRP A 137 2.05 -0.13 15.25
C TRP A 137 1.81 -0.36 16.73
N GLY A 138 1.37 0.67 17.43
CA GLY A 138 1.09 0.53 18.88
C GLY A 138 0.40 1.75 19.48
N LYS A 139 0.67 1.95 20.77
CA LYS A 139 0.31 3.14 21.53
C LYS A 139 1.54 4.05 21.68
N ARG A 140 1.34 5.28 22.18
CA ARG A 140 2.46 6.15 22.55
C ARG A 140 2.99 5.75 23.93
N ASP A 141 3.71 4.63 23.97
CA ASP A 141 4.23 4.07 25.22
C ASP A 141 5.62 3.43 25.02
N LEU A 142 6.27 3.15 26.15
CA LEU A 142 7.58 2.53 26.19
C LEU A 142 7.62 1.15 25.49
N ALA A 143 6.51 0.40 25.57
CA ALA A 143 6.41 -0.93 24.96
C ALA A 143 6.53 -0.87 23.44
N THR A 144 5.89 0.13 22.83
CA THR A 144 5.97 0.36 21.39
C THR A 144 7.37 0.82 20.95
N ALA A 145 8.02 1.71 21.72
CA ALA A 145 9.39 2.10 21.44
C ALA A 145 10.38 0.91 21.54
N ARG A 146 10.24 0.06 22.56
CA ARG A 146 10.98 -1.21 22.68
C ARG A 146 10.72 -2.17 21.53
N ALA A 147 9.47 -2.25 21.06
CA ALA A 147 9.11 -3.08 19.92
C ALA A 147 9.84 -2.64 18.65
N LEU A 148 10.01 -1.34 18.41
CA LEU A 148 10.79 -0.86 17.27
C LEU A 148 12.27 -1.26 17.39
N LYS A 149 12.90 -1.08 18.56
CA LYS A 149 14.30 -1.51 18.78
C LYS A 149 14.46 -3.01 18.55
N ARG A 150 13.52 -3.82 19.05
CA ARG A 150 13.50 -5.26 18.79
C ARG A 150 13.34 -5.57 17.29
N ARG A 151 12.46 -4.85 16.58
CA ARG A 151 12.26 -5.02 15.13
C ARG A 151 13.52 -4.73 14.33
N LEU A 152 14.26 -3.68 14.66
CA LEU A 152 15.58 -3.38 14.05
C LEU A 152 16.55 -4.56 14.25
N LYS A 153 16.60 -5.12 15.47
CA LYS A 153 17.44 -6.28 15.77
C LYS A 153 17.02 -7.54 14.98
N GLU A 154 15.71 -7.83 14.88
CA GLU A 154 15.16 -8.95 14.09
C GLU A 154 15.54 -8.83 12.61
N LEU A 155 15.52 -7.62 12.08
CA LEU A 155 15.93 -7.31 10.69
C LEU A 155 17.46 -7.31 10.52
N ARG A 156 18.22 -7.51 11.59
CA ARG A 156 19.70 -7.47 11.62
C ARG A 156 20.26 -6.15 11.10
N VAL A 157 19.58 -5.06 11.41
CA VAL A 157 20.01 -3.70 11.07
C VAL A 157 20.97 -3.21 12.12
N THR A 158 22.10 -2.66 11.68
CA THR A 158 23.09 -1.94 12.49
C THR A 158 23.12 -0.47 12.09
N TYR A 159 23.55 0.39 12.99
CA TYR A 159 23.63 1.83 12.77
C TYR A 159 24.72 2.43 13.65
N ASP A 160 25.30 3.57 13.21
CA ASP A 160 26.29 4.31 14.01
C ASP A 160 25.60 5.28 14.95
N ARG A 161 24.51 5.94 14.50
CA ARG A 161 23.79 6.96 15.25
C ARG A 161 22.30 6.75 15.20
N ILE A 162 21.63 7.10 16.29
CA ILE A 162 20.17 7.24 16.35
C ILE A 162 19.82 8.69 16.65
N ALA A 163 18.89 9.24 15.90
CA ALA A 163 18.32 10.57 16.09
C ALA A 163 16.85 10.46 16.50
N THR A 164 16.47 11.09 17.60
CA THR A 164 15.10 11.13 18.10
C THR A 164 14.73 12.52 18.60
N ASP A 165 13.44 12.76 18.80
CA ASP A 165 13.02 13.86 19.67
C ASP A 165 13.30 13.54 21.16
N ASP A 166 12.89 14.43 22.05
CA ASP A 166 13.05 14.34 23.51
C ASP A 166 11.98 13.50 24.20
N TRP A 167 11.22 12.66 23.47
CA TRP A 167 10.21 11.80 24.08
C TRP A 167 10.86 10.79 25.04
N ALA A 168 10.41 10.82 26.31
CA ALA A 168 10.98 10.01 27.39
C ALA A 168 11.10 8.51 27.09
N ALA A 169 10.22 7.95 26.24
CA ALA A 169 10.30 6.56 25.86
C ALA A 169 11.51 6.28 24.95
N PHE A 170 11.84 7.19 24.04
CA PHE A 170 13.04 7.06 23.22
C PHE A 170 14.31 7.26 24.04
N LEU A 171 14.32 8.25 24.94
CA LEU A 171 15.42 8.46 25.85
C LEU A 171 15.71 7.20 26.70
N ASN A 172 14.67 6.52 27.17
CA ASN A 172 14.83 5.29 27.94
C ASN A 172 15.33 4.10 27.08
N VAL A 173 14.77 3.92 25.89
CA VAL A 173 15.07 2.76 25.03
C VAL A 173 16.46 2.83 24.43
N PHE A 174 16.91 4.05 24.08
CA PHE A 174 18.20 4.29 23.43
C PHE A 174 19.25 4.91 24.37
N SER A 175 19.02 4.92 25.68
CA SER A 175 19.95 5.48 26.69
C SER A 175 21.36 4.90 26.66
N ASN A 176 21.51 3.67 26.24
CA ASN A 176 22.78 2.94 26.18
C ASN A 176 23.46 3.00 24.79
N GLU A 177 22.87 3.74 23.84
CA GLU A 177 23.49 3.93 22.53
C GLU A 177 24.53 5.05 22.62
N GLU A 178 25.76 4.77 22.22
CA GLU A 178 26.89 5.70 22.34
C GLU A 178 26.66 7.03 21.60
N TRP A 179 25.91 6.97 20.48
CA TRP A 179 25.62 8.13 19.65
C TRP A 179 24.10 8.33 19.47
N HIS A 180 23.43 8.61 20.58
CA HIS A 180 22.02 9.02 20.56
C HIS A 180 21.91 10.55 20.46
N LEU A 181 21.49 11.04 19.30
CA LEU A 181 21.27 12.45 19.01
C LEU A 181 19.82 12.82 19.37
N VAL A 182 19.67 13.68 20.37
CA VAL A 182 18.35 14.11 20.86
C VAL A 182 18.06 15.53 20.41
N GLY A 183 16.87 15.73 19.82
CA GLY A 183 16.36 17.04 19.46
C GLY A 183 15.84 17.12 18.03
N LYS A 184 14.92 18.05 17.81
CA LYS A 184 14.24 18.25 16.53
C LYS A 184 15.17 18.58 15.36
N GLN A 185 16.31 19.20 15.61
CA GLN A 185 17.31 19.47 14.57
C GLN A 185 17.87 18.20 13.93
N HIS A 186 17.78 17.07 14.61
CA HIS A 186 18.28 15.78 14.16
C HIS A 186 17.21 14.89 13.50
N THR A 187 15.92 15.30 13.54
CA THR A 187 14.77 14.55 13.03
C THR A 187 14.06 15.24 11.86
N VAL A 188 14.72 16.17 11.19
CA VAL A 188 14.14 16.96 10.09
C VAL A 188 13.72 16.08 8.90
N GLY A 189 14.50 15.04 8.60
CA GLY A 189 14.22 14.14 7.48
C GLY A 189 12.93 13.34 7.71
N ILE A 190 12.78 12.76 8.89
CA ILE A 190 11.58 11.98 9.23
C ILE A 190 10.34 12.87 9.37
N GLU A 191 10.45 14.11 9.84
CA GLU A 191 9.36 15.08 9.84
C GLU A 191 8.89 15.38 8.41
N GLY A 192 9.82 15.58 7.48
CA GLY A 192 9.53 15.72 6.05
C GLY A 192 8.81 14.48 5.48
N ASN A 193 9.26 13.29 5.86
CA ASN A 193 8.58 12.04 5.47
C ASN A 193 7.19 11.89 6.11
N ASN A 194 6.99 12.36 7.33
CA ASN A 194 5.66 12.45 7.96
C ASN A 194 4.70 13.33 7.13
N CYS A 195 5.19 14.42 6.56
CA CYS A 195 4.43 15.26 5.64
C CYS A 195 4.07 14.50 4.35
N ARG A 196 5.04 13.80 3.72
CA ARG A 196 4.79 12.94 2.55
C ARG A 196 3.75 11.87 2.83
N LEU A 197 3.82 11.21 3.99
CA LEU A 197 2.88 10.18 4.41
C LEU A 197 1.46 10.73 4.55
N ARG A 198 1.29 11.94 5.13
CA ARG A 198 -0.02 12.61 5.17
C ARG A 198 -0.54 12.91 3.78
N HIS A 199 0.32 13.35 2.86
CA HIS A 199 -0.08 13.63 1.48
C HIS A 199 -0.56 12.38 0.73
N LYS A 200 0.15 11.25 0.89
CA LYS A 200 -0.22 9.97 0.26
C LYS A 200 -1.45 9.31 0.90
N VAL A 201 -1.67 9.49 2.19
CA VAL A 201 -2.74 8.83 2.93
C VAL A 201 -3.70 9.87 3.49
N ARG A 202 -4.78 10.17 2.75
CA ARG A 202 -5.78 11.18 3.16
C ARG A 202 -6.35 10.94 4.57
N ARG A 203 -6.48 9.69 4.99
CA ARG A 203 -6.92 9.30 6.36
C ARG A 203 -5.87 9.54 7.45
N ALA A 204 -4.67 9.96 7.11
CA ALA A 204 -3.63 10.35 8.03
C ALA A 204 -3.75 11.81 8.52
N PHE A 205 -4.60 12.60 7.89
CA PHE A 205 -4.85 13.96 8.34
C PHE A 205 -5.61 13.97 9.68
N ARG A 206 -5.14 14.80 10.62
CA ARG A 206 -5.74 14.94 11.96
C ARG A 206 -7.13 15.63 11.94
N LYS A 207 -7.36 16.48 10.95
CA LYS A 207 -8.63 17.19 10.72
C LYS A 207 -9.22 16.72 9.39
N THR A 208 -9.81 15.53 9.35
CA THR A 208 -10.40 14.95 8.15
C THR A 208 -11.73 14.27 8.43
N CYS A 209 -12.63 14.31 7.46
CA CYS A 209 -13.81 13.44 7.41
C CYS A 209 -13.49 12.07 6.76
N CYS A 210 -12.31 11.91 6.16
CA CYS A 210 -11.88 10.70 5.46
C CYS A 210 -11.18 9.70 6.38
N PHE A 211 -11.62 9.53 7.63
CA PHE A 211 -11.01 8.61 8.59
C PHE A 211 -11.35 7.13 8.32
N SER A 212 -10.48 6.25 8.78
CA SER A 212 -10.69 4.80 8.68
C SER A 212 -11.75 4.31 9.65
N LYS A 213 -12.62 3.40 9.21
CA LYS A 213 -13.58 2.71 10.07
C LYS A 213 -13.10 1.33 10.53
N SER A 214 -12.07 0.77 9.90
CA SER A 214 -11.51 -0.54 10.20
C SER A 214 -9.99 -0.44 10.39
N MET A 215 -9.48 -0.97 11.48
CA MET A 215 -8.06 -1.03 11.80
C MET A 215 -7.30 -1.84 10.74
N PHE A 216 -7.88 -2.96 10.28
CA PHE A 216 -7.28 -3.79 9.25
C PHE A 216 -6.98 -3.00 7.97
N TYR A 217 -7.99 -2.35 7.36
CA TYR A 217 -7.77 -1.55 6.16
C TYR A 217 -6.99 -0.25 6.42
N HIS A 218 -7.00 0.24 7.65
CA HIS A 218 -6.16 1.35 8.04
C HIS A 218 -4.69 0.98 7.88
N LYS A 219 -4.26 -0.12 8.51
CA LYS A 219 -2.88 -0.62 8.42
C LYS A 219 -2.52 -0.95 6.97
N LYS A 220 -3.34 -1.70 6.24
CA LYS A 220 -3.08 -2.06 4.83
C LYS A 220 -2.82 -0.86 3.92
N VAL A 221 -3.55 0.24 4.10
CA VAL A 221 -3.33 1.47 3.31
C VAL A 221 -2.02 2.15 3.70
N PHE A 222 -1.67 2.16 4.99
CA PHE A 222 -0.38 2.70 5.43
C PHE A 222 0.78 1.83 4.99
N ASP A 223 0.69 0.51 5.13
CA ASP A 223 1.72 -0.43 4.70
C ASP A 223 2.02 -0.25 3.20
N LEU A 224 0.97 -0.13 2.37
CA LEU A 224 1.10 0.17 0.95
C LEU A 224 1.76 1.55 0.71
N ALA A 225 1.41 2.57 1.47
CA ALA A 225 2.00 3.90 1.32
C ALA A 225 3.47 3.94 1.77
N LEU A 226 3.81 3.25 2.86
CA LEU A 226 5.18 3.08 3.33
C LEU A 226 6.03 2.31 2.30
N PHE A 227 5.45 1.25 1.74
CA PHE A 227 6.09 0.46 0.68
C PHE A 227 6.33 1.30 -0.59
N ASP A 228 5.36 2.12 -1.00
CA ASP A 228 5.51 3.01 -2.14
C ASP A 228 6.55 4.13 -1.91
N ILE A 229 6.62 4.67 -0.69
CA ILE A 229 7.68 5.63 -0.31
C ILE A 229 9.06 4.98 -0.40
N HIS A 230 9.17 3.72 0.00
CA HIS A 230 10.42 2.99 0.11
C HIS A 230 10.94 2.45 -1.23
N PHE A 231 10.05 1.89 -2.07
CA PHE A 231 10.42 1.22 -3.32
C PHE A 231 10.00 1.96 -4.60
N GLY A 232 9.01 2.83 -4.51
CA GLY A 232 8.41 3.47 -5.68
C GLY A 232 7.60 2.48 -6.52
N ILE A 233 6.32 2.26 -6.20
CA ILE A 233 5.43 1.40 -7.01
C ILE A 233 4.93 2.11 -8.27
N VAL A 234 5.03 3.43 -8.32
CA VAL A 234 4.42 4.28 -9.37
C VAL A 234 5.46 5.09 -10.10
#